data_55c049672dbbbaf516f5d31c13c7a4df
#
_entry.id   55c049672dbbbaf516f5d31c13c7a4df
#
_cell.length_a   1.000
_cell.length_b   1.000
_cell.length_c   1.000
_cell.angle_alpha   90.00
_cell.angle_beta   90.00
_cell.angle_gamma   90.00
#
_symmetry.space_group_name_H-M   'P 1'
#
loop_
_entity.id
_entity.type
_entity.pdbx_description
1 polymer ?
#
loop_
_entity_poly.entity_id
_entity_poly.type
_entity_poly.pdbx_seq_one_letter_code
_entity_poly.pdbx_strand_id
1 'polypeptide(L)'
;MAYAVSKAAAIHLTKCLAFALAPEIRVNAVAPGLVVTRWWDHASEAELNQMRASFPLQRSIEPEEVATAALELIRNDAMTGQTLAQDAGLLLL
;
A
#
# COMPACT_ATOMS: atom_id res chain seq x y z
N MET A 1 -7.55 -6.68 15.09
CA MET A 1 -7.61 -7.99 14.41
C MET A 1 -8.51 -7.98 13.17
N ALA A 2 -9.74 -7.51 13.26
CA ALA A 2 -10.66 -7.45 12.12
C ALA A 2 -10.09 -6.64 10.94
N TYR A 3 -9.45 -5.51 11.21
CA TYR A 3 -8.80 -4.69 10.19
C TYR A 3 -7.69 -5.49 9.46
N ALA A 4 -6.80 -6.14 10.21
CA ALA A 4 -5.69 -6.89 9.62
C ALA A 4 -6.21 -8.06 8.76
N VAL A 5 -7.24 -8.76 9.23
CA VAL A 5 -7.85 -9.86 8.47
C VAL A 5 -8.49 -9.34 7.19
N SER A 6 -9.22 -8.21 7.26
CA SER A 6 -9.86 -7.62 6.08
C SER A 6 -8.82 -7.17 5.03
N LYS A 7 -7.68 -6.64 5.46
CA LYS A 7 -6.61 -6.24 4.53
C LYS A 7 -5.92 -7.44 3.90
N ALA A 8 -5.68 -8.50 4.66
CA ALA A 8 -5.14 -9.75 4.11
C ALA A 8 -6.11 -10.36 3.09
N ALA A 9 -7.41 -10.34 3.41
CA ALA A 9 -8.44 -10.81 2.50
C ALA A 9 -8.48 -9.98 1.20
N ALA A 10 -8.32 -8.67 1.28
CA ALA A 10 -8.30 -7.80 0.11
C ALA A 10 -7.11 -8.11 -0.82
N ILE A 11 -5.94 -8.38 -0.25
CA ILE A 11 -4.75 -8.78 -1.02
C ILE A 11 -5.00 -10.11 -1.75
N HIS A 12 -5.56 -11.09 -1.05
CA HIS A 12 -5.86 -12.38 -1.67
C HIS A 12 -6.98 -12.27 -2.71
N LEU A 13 -8.01 -11.47 -2.43
CA LEU A 13 -9.09 -11.18 -3.38
C LEU A 13 -8.54 -10.56 -4.67
N THR A 14 -7.55 -9.68 -4.58
CA THR A 14 -6.86 -9.12 -5.73
C THR A 14 -6.33 -10.23 -6.66
N LYS A 15 -5.69 -11.23 -6.08
CA LYS A 15 -5.16 -12.37 -6.84
C LYS A 15 -6.27 -13.21 -7.46
N CYS A 16 -7.32 -13.48 -6.70
CA CYS A 16 -8.46 -14.26 -7.19
C CYS A 16 -9.15 -13.56 -8.36
N LEU A 17 -9.39 -12.26 -8.24
CA LEU A 17 -10.01 -11.47 -9.30
C LEU A 17 -9.09 -11.35 -10.54
N ALA A 18 -7.80 -11.16 -10.31
CA ALA A 18 -6.85 -11.13 -11.42
C ALA A 18 -6.88 -12.41 -12.26
N PHE A 19 -6.91 -13.55 -11.57
CA PHE A 19 -7.01 -14.85 -12.25
C PHE A 19 -8.35 -15.00 -12.99
N ALA A 20 -9.45 -14.69 -12.29
CA ALA A 20 -10.80 -14.91 -12.82
C ALA A 20 -11.13 -14.00 -14.01
N LEU A 21 -10.57 -12.79 -14.04
CA LEU A 21 -10.90 -11.77 -15.04
C LEU A 21 -9.87 -11.65 -16.17
N ALA A 22 -8.78 -12.40 -16.09
CA ALA A 22 -7.81 -12.45 -17.18
C ALA A 22 -8.42 -13.18 -18.41
N PRO A 23 -8.05 -12.79 -19.62
CA PRO A 23 -7.11 -11.74 -19.98
C PRO A 23 -7.74 -10.34 -20.13
N GLU A 24 -9.04 -10.20 -19.92
CA GLU A 24 -9.79 -8.98 -20.26
C GLU A 24 -9.52 -7.84 -19.27
N ILE A 25 -9.34 -8.18 -17.98
CA ILE A 25 -9.18 -7.18 -16.92
C ILE A 25 -7.96 -7.54 -16.06
N ARG A 26 -7.12 -6.55 -15.84
CA ARG A 26 -6.03 -6.64 -14.88
C ARG A 26 -6.49 -6.12 -13.50
N VAL A 27 -6.09 -6.76 -12.44
CA VAL A 27 -6.45 -6.39 -11.07
C VAL A 27 -5.18 -6.37 -10.24
N ASN A 28 -4.85 -5.23 -9.67
CA ASN A 28 -3.68 -5.03 -8.84
C ASN A 28 -4.04 -4.21 -7.60
N ALA A 29 -3.14 -4.14 -6.65
CA ALA A 29 -3.31 -3.40 -5.41
C ALA A 29 -2.06 -2.60 -5.05
N VAL A 30 -2.24 -1.49 -4.34
CA VAL A 30 -1.16 -0.73 -3.70
C VAL A 30 -1.32 -0.90 -2.19
N ALA A 31 -0.21 -1.17 -1.51
CA ALA A 31 -0.18 -1.32 -0.07
C ALA A 31 0.79 -0.28 0.53
N PRO A 32 0.32 0.94 0.79
CA PRO A 32 1.15 1.97 1.40
C PRO A 32 1.33 1.71 2.90
N GLY A 33 2.48 2.14 3.43
CA GLY A 33 2.72 2.16 4.85
C GLY A 33 2.10 3.40 5.51
N LEU A 34 2.89 4.12 6.30
CA LEU A 34 2.42 5.32 6.97
C LEU A 34 2.27 6.48 5.96
N VAL A 35 1.04 6.81 5.63
CA VAL A 35 0.70 8.00 4.84
C VAL A 35 0.07 9.03 5.78
N VAL A 36 0.74 10.16 5.97
CA VAL A 36 0.25 11.18 6.89
C VAL A 36 -0.81 12.04 6.17
N THR A 37 -2.05 11.77 6.50
CA THR A 37 -3.24 12.47 6.00
C THR A 37 -4.05 13.00 7.19
N ARG A 38 -5.23 13.55 6.94
CA ARG A 38 -6.15 14.01 8.00
C ARG A 38 -6.48 12.96 9.05
N TRP A 39 -6.39 11.70 8.70
CA TRP A 39 -6.58 10.59 9.64
C TRP A 39 -5.63 10.70 10.85
N TRP A 40 -4.46 11.32 10.65
CA TRP A 40 -3.43 11.48 11.66
C TRP A 40 -3.43 12.84 12.37
N ASP A 41 -4.46 13.68 12.16
CA ASP A 41 -4.55 15.00 12.78
C ASP A 41 -4.55 14.96 14.32
N HIS A 42 -4.95 13.83 14.90
CA HIS A 42 -4.92 13.59 16.34
C HIS A 42 -3.52 13.30 16.90
N ALA A 43 -2.57 12.96 16.05
CA ALA A 43 -1.22 12.61 16.46
C ALA A 43 -0.33 13.84 16.49
N SER A 44 0.55 13.92 17.51
CA SER A 44 1.55 14.98 17.59
C SER A 44 2.66 14.75 16.57
N GLU A 45 3.39 15.82 16.23
CA GLU A 45 4.56 15.70 15.35
C GLU A 45 5.64 14.80 15.98
N ALA A 46 5.78 14.83 17.32
CA ALA A 46 6.71 13.94 18.03
C ALA A 46 6.33 12.47 17.86
N GLU A 47 5.03 12.13 17.96
CA GLU A 47 4.53 10.78 17.76
C GLU A 47 4.77 10.31 16.32
N LEU A 48 4.48 11.16 15.33
CA LEU A 48 4.71 10.85 13.92
C LEU A 48 6.20 10.65 13.63
N ASN A 49 7.07 11.48 14.19
CA ASN A 49 8.52 11.33 14.04
C ASN A 49 9.04 10.04 14.67
N GLN A 50 8.47 9.63 15.78
CA GLN A 50 8.81 8.36 16.41
C GLN A 50 8.41 7.17 15.53
N MET A 51 7.24 7.24 14.93
CA MET A 51 6.78 6.23 13.96
C MET A 51 7.69 6.17 12.74
N ARG A 52 8.02 7.32 12.16
CA ARG A 52 8.93 7.40 11.00
C ARG A 52 10.30 6.78 11.30
N ALA A 53 10.83 7.06 12.50
CA ALA A 53 12.13 6.55 12.93
C ALA A 53 12.15 5.02 13.06
N SER A 54 11.01 4.39 13.25
CA SER A 54 10.92 2.92 13.37
C SER A 54 11.00 2.19 12.03
N PHE A 55 10.84 2.88 10.92
CA PHE A 55 10.89 2.27 9.59
C PHE A 55 12.33 2.28 9.05
N PRO A 56 12.72 1.26 8.27
CA PRO A 56 14.07 1.21 7.67
C PRO A 56 14.46 2.46 6.89
N LEU A 57 13.54 3.06 6.12
CA LEU A 57 13.83 4.30 5.40
C LEU A 57 13.58 5.56 6.23
N GLN A 58 13.14 5.42 7.48
CA GLN A 58 12.93 6.50 8.44
C GLN A 58 12.07 7.66 7.91
N ARG A 59 11.01 7.30 7.18
CA ARG A 59 10.12 8.31 6.59
C ARG A 59 8.69 7.77 6.46
N SER A 60 7.75 8.69 6.35
CA SER A 60 6.39 8.39 5.88
C SER A 60 6.32 8.45 4.36
N ILE A 61 5.22 7.95 3.83
CA ILE A 61 4.93 7.94 2.40
C ILE A 61 4.07 9.16 2.08
N GLU A 62 4.38 9.87 1.00
CA GLU A 62 3.57 10.99 0.55
C GLU A 62 2.39 10.48 -0.31
N PRO A 63 1.21 11.14 -0.25
CA PRO A 63 0.07 10.75 -1.09
C PRO A 63 0.41 10.68 -2.58
N GLU A 64 1.26 11.57 -3.06
CA GLU A 64 1.72 11.61 -4.46
C GLU A 64 2.51 10.36 -4.85
N GLU A 65 3.25 9.77 -3.89
CA GLU A 65 3.99 8.53 -4.12
C GLU A 65 3.03 7.35 -4.29
N VAL A 66 1.95 7.33 -3.53
CA VAL A 66 0.90 6.32 -3.69
C VAL A 66 0.25 6.44 -5.05
N ALA A 67 -0.06 7.66 -5.49
CA ALA A 67 -0.62 7.92 -6.81
C ALA A 67 0.31 7.47 -7.92
N THR A 68 1.61 7.69 -7.79
CA THR A 68 2.61 7.25 -8.76
C THR A 68 2.63 5.73 -8.90
N ALA A 69 2.54 4.99 -7.81
CA ALA A 69 2.47 3.53 -7.86
C ALA A 69 1.18 3.04 -8.51
N ALA A 70 0.05 3.68 -8.20
CA ALA A 70 -1.22 3.35 -8.83
C ALA A 70 -1.17 3.57 -10.35
N LEU A 71 -0.56 4.67 -10.80
CA LEU A 71 -0.39 4.97 -12.22
C LEU A 71 0.50 3.94 -12.91
N GLU A 72 1.57 3.47 -12.27
CA GLU A 72 2.43 2.43 -12.82
C GLU A 72 1.62 1.15 -13.07
N LEU A 73 0.81 0.75 -12.10
CA LEU A 73 -0.06 -0.44 -12.25
C LEU A 73 -1.08 -0.27 -13.37
N ILE A 74 -1.63 0.95 -13.54
CA ILE A 74 -2.59 1.23 -14.61
C ILE A 74 -1.92 1.19 -15.98
N ARG A 75 -0.72 1.72 -16.11
CA ARG A 75 -0.01 1.86 -17.39
C ARG A 75 0.73 0.62 -17.83
N ASN A 76 1.15 -0.22 -16.89
CA ASN A 76 1.95 -1.40 -17.19
C ASN A 76 1.07 -2.60 -17.46
N ASP A 77 0.84 -2.88 -18.74
CA ASP A 77 -0.07 -3.93 -19.22
C ASP A 77 0.39 -5.36 -18.85
N ALA A 78 1.63 -5.52 -18.44
CA ALA A 78 2.16 -6.83 -18.06
C ALA A 78 1.87 -7.21 -16.59
N MET A 79 1.26 -6.31 -15.83
CA MET A 79 1.05 -6.51 -14.39
C MET A 79 -0.40 -6.86 -14.07
N THR A 80 -0.61 -8.01 -13.44
CA THR A 80 -1.89 -8.38 -12.84
C THR A 80 -1.64 -9.26 -11.60
N GLY A 81 -2.55 -9.18 -10.65
CA GLY A 81 -2.44 -9.93 -9.39
C GLY A 81 -1.34 -9.46 -8.46
N GLN A 82 -0.77 -8.28 -8.70
CA GLN A 82 0.34 -7.76 -7.93
C GLN A 82 -0.12 -6.82 -6.82
N THR A 83 0.65 -6.80 -5.75
CA THR A 83 0.52 -5.80 -4.68
C THR A 83 1.84 -5.05 -4.58
N LEU A 84 1.82 -3.75 -4.87
CA LEU A 84 2.98 -2.89 -4.71
C LEU A 84 3.03 -2.35 -3.29
N ALA A 85 3.99 -2.82 -2.51
CA ALA A 85 4.22 -2.29 -1.16
C ALA A 85 5.08 -1.03 -1.23
N GLN A 86 4.58 0.03 -0.60
CA GLN A 86 5.28 1.31 -0.45
C GLN A 86 5.26 1.68 1.02
N ASP A 87 6.08 1.02 1.82
CA ASP A 87 5.95 1.03 3.27
C ASP A 87 7.21 1.48 4.01
N ALA A 88 8.14 2.09 3.29
CA ALA A 88 9.42 2.53 3.83
C ALA A 88 10.22 1.37 4.48
N GLY A 89 9.96 0.16 4.04
CA GLY A 89 10.64 -1.05 4.51
C GLY A 89 9.97 -1.74 5.68
N LEU A 90 8.75 -1.34 6.06
CA LEU A 90 8.06 -1.91 7.23
C LEU A 90 7.96 -3.44 7.16
N LEU A 91 7.72 -4.02 5.99
CA LEU A 91 7.59 -5.47 5.81
C LEU A 91 8.92 -6.21 5.94
N LEU A 92 10.04 -5.51 6.06
CA LEU A 92 11.36 -6.12 6.29
C LEU A 92 11.62 -6.43 7.76
N LEU A 93 10.78 -5.89 8.64
CA LEU A 93 10.94 -6.03 10.09
C LEU A 93 10.40 -7.36 10.61
#